data_11cfd08d60c0557060fe370ecefbf3cc
#
_entry.id   11cfd08d60c0557060fe370ecefbf3cc
#
_cell.length_a   1.000
_cell.length_b   1.000
_cell.length_c   1.000
_cell.angle_alpha   90.00
_cell.angle_beta   90.00
_cell.angle_gamma   90.00
#
_symmetry.space_group_name_H-M   'P 1'
#
loop_
_entity.id
_entity.type
_entity.pdbx_description
1 polymer ?
#
loop_
_entity_poly.entity_id
_entity_poly.type
_entity_poly.pdbx_seq_one_letter_code
_entity_poly.pdbx_strand_id
1 'polypeptide(L)'
;MTKPDLRSPEKRIDLLFPILTLFTVTFFVYRDFEIRMLYGFSALGLILGLHLLGRLRQDRAPVLDPVRLSLLALAAAVLVNFLRPDSRHDADAISFLIAMFICCGFVVLSRPGERTGKLAMAVCFGGAVGIMAFTQFFELFPSLFWKWFLMKLSPTAGSYLCYYVPKGYGFTLGGATFSDYLLFLGIAVSCGYVFSGRAFDRKSVLALCFSGLFLYSILIIGRRGELLGAVAVMALLVLFLCGRKQRRVLIVGGILAVAALFAIVVPLLPWLRQFQPLIRYVMTIEQLLSGQDITSGRTELYAIALNAFRENPLFGIGFDQFHTLIPAEFLALHGQEVEDVHCIYLQFFTETGIVGAPFLIAPLFYAYWLVCTQFARLKKRPGELQAARMFCVSSFMIQSFLLFLGIYDPNFQRVIFWCFYSIALLFLATALELEGASLTDPVSRLLVKLTAACAPFCSKLWGFAAGLLRRK
;
A
#
# COMPACT_ATOMS: atom_id res chain seq x y z
N MET A 1 6.07 -31.38 -14.09
CA MET A 1 5.75 -30.45 -12.98
C MET A 1 5.97 -31.22 -11.67
N THR A 2 7.09 -31.03 -11.00
CA THR A 2 7.35 -31.63 -9.69
C THR A 2 6.42 -31.02 -8.63
N LYS A 3 5.78 -31.87 -7.83
CA LYS A 3 4.90 -31.44 -6.71
C LYS A 3 5.64 -30.46 -5.78
N PRO A 4 4.94 -29.50 -5.18
CA PRO A 4 5.56 -28.56 -4.27
C PRO A 4 6.16 -29.28 -3.09
N ASP A 5 7.44 -29.07 -2.87
CA ASP A 5 8.04 -29.46 -1.60
C ASP A 5 7.65 -28.42 -0.53
N LEU A 6 6.41 -28.53 -0.06
CA LEU A 6 5.86 -27.77 1.07
C LEU A 6 6.32 -28.34 2.42
N ARG A 7 7.29 -29.25 2.42
CA ARG A 7 7.74 -29.92 3.65
C ARG A 7 8.61 -29.04 4.54
N SER A 8 9.21 -27.95 3.98
CA SER A 8 9.93 -27.03 4.85
C SER A 8 8.95 -26.05 5.54
N PRO A 9 8.99 -25.89 6.86
CA PRO A 9 8.16 -24.94 7.60
C PRO A 9 8.27 -23.49 7.08
N GLU A 10 9.47 -23.10 6.64
CA GLU A 10 9.78 -21.77 6.12
C GLU A 10 8.93 -21.41 4.89
N LYS A 11 8.79 -22.34 3.94
CA LYS A 11 7.99 -22.09 2.72
C LYS A 11 6.50 -21.97 2.99
N ARG A 12 6.01 -22.60 4.06
CA ARG A 12 4.60 -22.46 4.49
C ARG A 12 4.35 -21.09 5.11
N ILE A 13 5.30 -20.57 5.86
CA ILE A 13 5.17 -19.29 6.56
C ILE A 13 5.21 -18.12 5.57
N ASP A 14 6.10 -18.16 4.57
CA ASP A 14 6.16 -17.15 3.51
C ASP A 14 4.84 -17.03 2.73
N LEU A 15 4.05 -18.10 2.68
CA LEU A 15 2.71 -18.12 2.08
C LEU A 15 1.63 -17.62 3.04
N LEU A 16 1.74 -17.94 4.32
CA LEU A 16 0.75 -17.55 5.31
C LEU A 16 0.71 -16.04 5.52
N PHE A 17 1.84 -15.35 5.37
CA PHE A 17 1.88 -13.89 5.54
C PHE A 17 0.91 -13.14 4.61
N PRO A 18 0.98 -13.26 3.27
CA PRO A 18 0.03 -12.57 2.39
C PRO A 18 -1.42 -13.05 2.60
N ILE A 19 -1.65 -14.34 2.91
CA ILE A 19 -2.98 -14.87 3.19
C ILE A 19 -3.57 -14.21 4.44
N LEU A 20 -2.83 -14.23 5.56
CA LEU A 20 -3.29 -13.66 6.81
C LEU A 20 -3.39 -12.13 6.76
N THR A 21 -2.47 -11.48 6.03
CA THR A 21 -2.55 -10.04 5.79
C THR A 21 -3.83 -9.69 5.03
N LEU A 22 -4.14 -10.39 3.93
CA LEU A 22 -5.37 -10.19 3.19
C LEU A 22 -6.61 -10.53 4.02
N PHE A 23 -6.57 -11.61 4.79
CA PHE A 23 -7.65 -11.97 5.70
C PHE A 23 -7.89 -10.89 6.75
N THR A 24 -6.84 -10.45 7.45
CA THR A 24 -6.91 -9.41 8.46
C THR A 24 -7.46 -8.12 7.86
N VAL A 25 -6.95 -7.73 6.69
CA VAL A 25 -7.37 -6.53 5.96
C VAL A 25 -8.81 -6.63 5.48
N THR A 26 -9.23 -7.77 4.93
CA THR A 26 -10.59 -7.96 4.39
C THR A 26 -11.67 -7.95 5.48
N PHE A 27 -11.35 -8.44 6.68
CA PHE A 27 -12.27 -8.45 7.81
C PHE A 27 -12.26 -7.15 8.65
N PHE A 28 -11.54 -6.14 8.20
CA PHE A 28 -11.36 -4.86 8.86
C PHE A 28 -12.52 -3.87 8.64
N VAL A 29 -13.75 -4.29 8.80
CA VAL A 29 -14.87 -3.51 8.29
C VAL A 29 -15.49 -2.53 9.28
N TYR A 30 -15.38 -2.76 10.59
CA TYR A 30 -16.15 -1.98 11.56
C TYR A 30 -15.42 -1.82 12.89
N ARG A 31 -15.75 -0.73 13.61
CA ARG A 31 -15.27 -0.44 14.97
C ARG A 31 -15.44 -1.62 15.93
N ASP A 32 -16.51 -2.40 15.79
CA ASP A 32 -16.73 -3.64 16.54
C ASP A 32 -15.80 -4.79 16.11
N PHE A 33 -15.04 -4.60 14.99
CA PHE A 33 -14.06 -5.54 14.46
C PHE A 33 -12.61 -5.22 14.86
N GLU A 34 -12.36 -4.16 15.62
CA GLU A 34 -11.03 -3.87 16.19
C GLU A 34 -10.49 -5.07 16.97
N ILE A 35 -11.38 -5.77 17.70
CA ILE A 35 -11.06 -7.02 18.37
C ILE A 35 -10.56 -8.08 17.37
N ARG A 36 -11.12 -8.15 16.17
CA ARG A 36 -10.71 -9.12 15.13
C ARG A 36 -9.38 -8.74 14.48
N MET A 37 -9.08 -7.46 14.34
CA MET A 37 -7.75 -7.02 13.95
C MET A 37 -6.70 -7.47 14.95
N LEU A 38 -6.94 -7.23 16.22
CA LEU A 38 -6.07 -7.68 17.29
C LEU A 38 -5.82 -9.19 17.20
N TYR A 39 -6.85 -10.00 16.93
CA TYR A 39 -6.68 -11.44 16.72
C TYR A 39 -5.87 -11.77 15.47
N GLY A 40 -6.11 -11.07 14.35
CA GLY A 40 -5.34 -11.24 13.12
C GLY A 40 -3.87 -10.91 13.31
N PHE A 41 -3.56 -9.77 13.93
CA PHE A 41 -2.18 -9.38 14.22
C PHE A 41 -1.55 -10.23 15.31
N SER A 42 -2.30 -10.69 16.31
CA SER A 42 -1.80 -11.65 17.31
C SER A 42 -1.43 -12.98 16.66
N ALA A 43 -2.26 -13.47 15.73
CA ALA A 43 -1.95 -14.68 14.96
C ALA A 43 -0.71 -14.49 14.07
N LEU A 44 -0.61 -13.35 13.38
CA LEU A 44 0.57 -12.99 12.59
C LEU A 44 1.81 -12.88 13.46
N GLY A 45 1.72 -12.23 14.63
CA GLY A 45 2.79 -12.12 15.60
C GLY A 45 3.25 -13.47 16.14
N LEU A 46 2.31 -14.37 16.44
CA LEU A 46 2.60 -15.75 16.87
C LEU A 46 3.35 -16.53 15.77
N ILE A 47 2.87 -16.45 14.52
CA ILE A 47 3.51 -17.11 13.38
C ILE A 47 4.91 -16.55 13.15
N LEU A 48 5.08 -15.23 13.24
CA LEU A 48 6.38 -14.58 13.14
C LEU A 48 7.33 -15.06 14.25
N GLY A 49 6.83 -15.14 15.49
CA GLY A 49 7.57 -15.66 16.65
C GLY A 49 8.00 -17.11 16.45
N LEU A 50 7.10 -17.98 16.00
CA LEU A 50 7.41 -19.38 15.68
C LEU A 50 8.44 -19.50 14.55
N HIS A 51 8.34 -18.64 13.53
CA HIS A 51 9.32 -18.59 12.46
C HIS A 51 10.69 -18.14 12.95
N LEU A 52 10.74 -17.10 13.76
CA LEU A 52 11.96 -16.60 14.38
C LEU A 52 12.63 -17.68 15.24
N LEU A 53 11.83 -18.36 16.09
CA LEU A 53 12.33 -19.48 16.91
C LEU A 53 12.87 -20.63 16.06
N GLY A 54 12.19 -20.97 14.97
CA GLY A 54 12.64 -21.98 14.01
C GLY A 54 13.99 -21.64 13.41
N ARG A 55 14.19 -20.37 12.99
CA ARG A 55 15.47 -19.89 12.43
C ARG A 55 16.57 -19.83 13.46
N LEU A 56 16.28 -19.38 14.67
CA LEU A 56 17.23 -19.37 15.79
C LEU A 56 17.72 -20.79 16.11
N ARG A 57 16.82 -21.79 16.14
CA ARG A 57 17.17 -23.20 16.37
C ARG A 57 18.08 -23.75 15.27
N GLN A 58 17.89 -23.30 14.03
CA GLN A 58 18.69 -23.74 12.86
C GLN A 58 19.94 -22.91 12.65
N ASP A 59 20.18 -21.91 13.49
CA ASP A 59 21.31 -20.95 13.39
C ASP A 59 21.35 -20.22 12.03
N ARG A 60 20.19 -19.93 11.47
CA ARG A 60 20.04 -19.24 10.18
C ARG A 60 19.75 -17.76 10.38
N ALA A 61 20.81 -16.95 10.35
CA ALA A 61 20.67 -15.51 10.43
C ALA A 61 19.85 -14.92 9.24
N PRO A 62 19.11 -13.84 9.45
CA PRO A 62 18.46 -13.11 8.37
C PRO A 62 19.48 -12.57 7.37
N VAL A 63 19.15 -12.59 6.09
CA VAL A 63 19.96 -11.95 5.06
C VAL A 63 19.54 -10.49 4.98
N LEU A 64 20.47 -9.60 5.28
CA LEU A 64 20.27 -8.18 5.12
C LEU A 64 20.72 -7.75 3.73
N ASP A 65 19.79 -7.38 2.90
CA ASP A 65 20.00 -6.76 1.60
C ASP A 65 19.54 -5.28 1.63
N PRO A 66 19.82 -4.47 0.60
CA PRO A 66 19.43 -3.07 0.59
C PRO A 66 17.92 -2.82 0.74
N VAL A 67 17.05 -3.74 0.29
CA VAL A 67 15.59 -3.62 0.44
C VAL A 67 15.21 -3.78 1.92
N ARG A 68 15.73 -4.82 2.58
CA ARG A 68 15.49 -5.07 4.00
C ARG A 68 16.08 -3.98 4.89
N LEU A 69 17.26 -3.46 4.52
CA LEU A 69 17.87 -2.34 5.20
C LEU A 69 17.07 -1.05 5.10
N SER A 70 16.52 -0.73 3.92
CA SER A 70 15.67 0.45 3.77
C SER A 70 14.42 0.35 4.66
N LEU A 71 13.83 -0.84 4.77
CA LEU A 71 12.69 -1.07 5.65
C LEU A 71 13.06 -0.95 7.13
N LEU A 72 14.21 -1.51 7.53
CA LEU A 72 14.69 -1.39 8.91
C LEU A 72 15.06 0.06 9.26
N ALA A 73 15.63 0.81 8.33
CA ALA A 73 15.92 2.24 8.50
C ALA A 73 14.63 3.04 8.69
N LEU A 74 13.60 2.74 7.90
CA LEU A 74 12.28 3.35 8.03
C LEU A 74 11.64 3.02 9.38
N ALA A 75 11.65 1.75 9.78
CA ALA A 75 11.11 1.31 11.07
C ALA A 75 11.87 1.93 12.26
N ALA A 76 13.18 2.04 12.15
CA ALA A 76 14.00 2.72 13.16
C ALA A 76 13.68 4.22 13.24
N ALA A 77 13.50 4.89 12.10
CA ALA A 77 13.12 6.30 12.07
C ALA A 77 11.74 6.53 12.70
N VAL A 78 10.75 5.67 12.42
CA VAL A 78 9.45 5.73 13.08
C VAL A 78 9.59 5.52 14.58
N LEU A 79 10.35 4.51 15.02
CA LEU A 79 10.55 4.22 16.44
C LEU A 79 11.22 5.39 17.18
N VAL A 80 12.28 5.97 16.60
CA VAL A 80 12.99 7.11 17.21
C VAL A 80 12.04 8.31 17.36
N ASN A 81 11.24 8.62 16.36
CA ASN A 81 10.26 9.69 16.45
C ASN A 81 9.13 9.37 17.43
N PHE A 82 8.67 8.12 17.47
CA PHE A 82 7.66 7.70 18.44
C PHE A 82 8.14 7.77 19.90
N LEU A 83 9.41 7.49 20.16
CA LEU A 83 9.97 7.52 21.52
C LEU A 83 10.18 8.96 22.07
N ARG A 84 9.92 9.99 21.29
CA ARG A 84 9.96 11.37 21.75
C ARG A 84 8.84 11.62 22.77
N PRO A 85 9.11 12.39 23.85
CA PRO A 85 8.12 12.66 24.89
C PRO A 85 6.87 13.42 24.41
N ASP A 86 7.03 14.20 23.31
CA ASP A 86 6.00 15.00 22.68
C ASP A 86 5.16 14.23 21.64
N SER A 87 5.42 12.94 21.46
CA SER A 87 4.68 12.08 20.52
C SER A 87 3.45 11.45 21.15
N ARG A 88 2.51 10.98 20.31
CA ARG A 88 1.32 10.25 20.75
C ARG A 88 1.68 8.84 21.23
N HIS A 89 1.21 8.46 22.44
CA HIS A 89 1.51 7.17 23.06
C HIS A 89 0.25 6.41 23.51
N ASP A 90 -0.87 6.64 22.87
CA ASP A 90 -2.12 5.93 23.18
C ASP A 90 -2.16 4.50 22.58
N ALA A 91 -3.26 3.81 22.80
CA ALA A 91 -3.44 2.44 22.35
C ALA A 91 -3.41 2.29 20.82
N ASP A 92 -3.88 3.29 20.08
CA ASP A 92 -3.92 3.27 18.61
C ASP A 92 -2.51 3.41 18.03
N ALA A 93 -1.72 4.36 18.55
CA ALA A 93 -0.33 4.55 18.16
C ALA A 93 0.55 3.32 18.49
N ILE A 94 0.32 2.67 19.65
CA ILE A 94 1.00 1.42 20.02
C ILE A 94 0.59 0.29 19.08
N SER A 95 -0.70 0.16 18.75
CA SER A 95 -1.21 -0.87 17.84
C SER A 95 -0.63 -0.72 16.44
N PHE A 96 -0.49 0.52 15.96
CA PHE A 96 0.20 0.84 14.71
C PHE A 96 1.64 0.35 14.72
N LEU A 97 2.42 0.64 15.79
CA LEU A 97 3.81 0.19 15.90
C LEU A 97 3.92 -1.33 15.90
N ILE A 98 3.07 -2.03 16.65
CA ILE A 98 3.05 -3.50 16.69
C ILE A 98 2.81 -4.06 15.28
N ALA A 99 1.82 -3.52 14.56
CA ALA A 99 1.52 -3.95 13.20
C ALA A 99 2.69 -3.68 12.24
N MET A 100 3.31 -2.49 12.32
CA MET A 100 4.51 -2.15 11.56
C MET A 100 5.64 -3.13 11.82
N PHE A 101 5.97 -3.43 13.08
CA PHE A 101 7.05 -4.35 13.42
C PHE A 101 6.77 -5.79 12.97
N ILE A 102 5.52 -6.26 13.04
CA ILE A 102 5.13 -7.56 12.50
C ILE A 102 5.36 -7.59 10.99
N CYS A 103 4.89 -6.59 10.26
CA CYS A 103 5.09 -6.49 8.80
C CYS A 103 6.57 -6.44 8.42
N CYS A 104 7.37 -5.61 9.12
CA CYS A 104 8.81 -5.53 8.93
C CYS A 104 9.49 -6.88 9.23
N GLY A 105 9.12 -7.53 10.32
CA GLY A 105 9.66 -8.84 10.70
C GLY A 105 9.44 -9.91 9.62
N PHE A 106 8.26 -9.95 9.01
CA PHE A 106 8.00 -10.86 7.88
C PHE A 106 8.92 -10.59 6.69
N VAL A 107 9.09 -9.33 6.27
CA VAL A 107 9.96 -8.99 5.15
C VAL A 107 11.42 -9.36 5.45
N VAL A 108 11.89 -9.06 6.66
CA VAL A 108 13.29 -9.32 7.08
C VAL A 108 13.57 -10.82 7.16
N LEU A 109 12.62 -11.61 7.68
CA LEU A 109 12.80 -13.03 7.88
C LEU A 109 12.44 -13.88 6.65
N SER A 110 11.62 -13.37 5.74
CA SER A 110 11.19 -14.09 4.54
C SER A 110 12.30 -14.22 3.51
N ARG A 111 12.31 -15.37 2.83
CA ARG A 111 13.09 -15.64 1.61
C ARG A 111 12.16 -16.23 0.56
N PRO A 112 11.30 -15.41 -0.04
CA PRO A 112 10.34 -15.91 -1.00
C PRO A 112 11.05 -16.34 -2.29
N GLY A 113 11.10 -17.63 -2.56
CA GLY A 113 11.52 -18.14 -3.86
C GLY A 113 10.44 -17.90 -4.92
N GLU A 114 10.76 -18.11 -6.19
CA GLU A 114 9.87 -17.88 -7.34
C GLU A 114 8.47 -18.47 -7.15
N ARG A 115 8.40 -19.68 -6.62
CA ARG A 115 7.14 -20.40 -6.44
C ARG A 115 6.27 -19.78 -5.34
N THR A 116 6.88 -19.47 -4.19
CA THR A 116 6.19 -18.83 -3.07
C THR A 116 5.71 -17.45 -3.47
N GLY A 117 6.55 -16.68 -4.19
CA GLY A 117 6.17 -15.40 -4.74
C GLY A 117 4.98 -15.47 -5.72
N LYS A 118 4.97 -16.44 -6.65
CA LYS A 118 3.84 -16.66 -7.56
C LYS A 118 2.55 -17.01 -6.82
N LEU A 119 2.66 -17.80 -5.75
CA LEU A 119 1.50 -18.15 -4.93
C LEU A 119 1.00 -16.94 -4.14
N ALA A 120 1.90 -16.12 -3.59
CA ALA A 120 1.54 -14.85 -2.95
C ALA A 120 0.81 -13.92 -3.92
N MET A 121 1.28 -13.79 -5.18
CA MET A 121 0.57 -13.04 -6.22
C MET A 121 -0.81 -13.62 -6.52
N ALA A 122 -0.94 -14.95 -6.58
CA ALA A 122 -2.24 -15.61 -6.82
C ALA A 122 -3.23 -15.34 -5.66
N VAL A 123 -2.74 -15.34 -4.42
CA VAL A 123 -3.55 -14.98 -3.24
C VAL A 123 -3.98 -13.51 -3.30
N CYS A 124 -3.07 -12.59 -3.62
CA CYS A 124 -3.37 -11.17 -3.78
C CYS A 124 -4.43 -10.93 -4.88
N PHE A 125 -4.27 -11.61 -6.01
CA PHE A 125 -5.25 -11.55 -7.11
C PHE A 125 -6.60 -12.13 -6.69
N GLY A 126 -6.62 -13.28 -6.01
CA GLY A 126 -7.84 -13.91 -5.49
C GLY A 126 -8.59 -13.00 -4.49
N GLY A 127 -7.86 -12.32 -3.60
CA GLY A 127 -8.43 -11.31 -2.69
C GLY A 127 -9.09 -10.16 -3.44
N ALA A 128 -8.41 -9.63 -4.47
CA ALA A 128 -8.96 -8.58 -5.33
C ALA A 128 -10.23 -9.03 -6.08
N VAL A 129 -10.24 -10.27 -6.61
CA VAL A 129 -11.44 -10.85 -7.24
C VAL A 129 -12.58 -10.98 -6.25
N GLY A 130 -12.30 -11.39 -5.01
CA GLY A 130 -13.31 -11.49 -3.96
C GLY A 130 -13.97 -10.14 -3.63
N ILE A 131 -13.17 -9.09 -3.45
CA ILE A 131 -13.67 -7.72 -3.21
C ILE A 131 -14.43 -7.19 -4.42
N MET A 132 -13.91 -7.39 -5.63
CA MET A 132 -14.59 -7.01 -6.88
C MET A 132 -15.96 -7.67 -6.98
N ALA A 133 -16.01 -8.98 -6.81
CA ALA A 133 -17.27 -9.73 -6.90
C ALA A 133 -18.28 -9.26 -5.84
N PHE A 134 -17.82 -9.02 -4.61
CA PHE A 134 -18.62 -8.47 -3.53
C PHE A 134 -19.19 -7.09 -3.90
N THR A 135 -18.33 -6.16 -4.30
CA THR A 135 -18.71 -4.78 -4.63
C THR A 135 -19.72 -4.76 -5.78
N GLN A 136 -19.45 -5.49 -6.86
CA GLN A 136 -20.33 -5.52 -8.02
C GLN A 136 -21.64 -6.26 -7.74
N PHE A 137 -21.62 -7.36 -6.97
CA PHE A 137 -22.83 -8.09 -6.62
C PHE A 137 -23.79 -7.22 -5.80
N PHE A 138 -23.30 -6.49 -4.80
CA PHE A 138 -24.17 -5.66 -3.98
C PHE A 138 -24.57 -4.35 -4.66
N GLU A 139 -23.79 -3.84 -5.61
CA GLU A 139 -24.20 -2.74 -6.47
C GLU A 139 -25.40 -3.15 -7.36
N LEU A 140 -25.39 -4.39 -7.89
CA LEU A 140 -26.50 -4.93 -8.66
C LEU A 140 -27.72 -5.32 -7.81
N PHE A 141 -27.50 -5.71 -6.55
CA PHE A 141 -28.53 -6.18 -5.63
C PHE A 141 -28.50 -5.47 -4.27
N PRO A 142 -28.70 -4.13 -4.24
CA PRO A 142 -28.56 -3.35 -3.01
C PRO A 142 -29.52 -3.78 -1.90
N SER A 143 -30.73 -4.25 -2.22
CA SER A 143 -31.69 -4.76 -1.22
C SER A 143 -31.21 -5.99 -0.47
N LEU A 144 -30.43 -6.87 -1.13
CA LEU A 144 -29.80 -8.02 -0.47
C LEU A 144 -28.70 -7.58 0.47
N PHE A 145 -27.89 -6.58 0.08
CA PHE A 145 -26.87 -6.00 0.93
C PHE A 145 -27.47 -5.44 2.23
N TRP A 146 -28.53 -4.61 2.12
CA TRP A 146 -29.22 -4.03 3.26
C TRP A 146 -29.85 -5.09 4.17
N LYS A 147 -30.58 -6.04 3.58
CA LYS A 147 -31.37 -7.03 4.32
C LYS A 147 -30.53 -8.12 4.97
N TRP A 148 -29.46 -8.58 4.31
CA TRP A 148 -28.70 -9.75 4.75
C TRP A 148 -27.40 -9.38 5.46
N PHE A 149 -26.73 -8.35 5.00
CA PHE A 149 -25.39 -8.04 5.45
C PHE A 149 -25.38 -7.00 6.56
N LEU A 150 -26.07 -5.88 6.39
CA LEU A 150 -26.05 -4.76 7.31
C LEU A 150 -26.87 -4.98 8.56
N MET A 151 -28.12 -5.45 8.42
CA MET A 151 -28.98 -5.64 9.57
C MET A 151 -28.50 -6.75 10.53
N LYS A 152 -27.59 -7.62 10.05
CA LYS A 152 -27.06 -8.74 10.85
C LYS A 152 -25.65 -8.52 11.39
N LEU A 153 -24.88 -7.57 10.87
CA LEU A 153 -23.46 -7.47 11.19
C LEU A 153 -23.10 -6.44 12.26
N SER A 154 -23.76 -5.33 12.33
CA SER A 154 -23.55 -4.33 13.40
C SER A 154 -24.51 -3.12 13.29
N PRO A 155 -24.99 -2.53 14.40
CA PRO A 155 -25.69 -1.25 14.41
C PRO A 155 -24.84 -0.08 13.85
N THR A 156 -23.52 -0.11 14.08
CA THR A 156 -22.56 0.90 13.58
C THR A 156 -22.37 0.81 12.07
N ALA A 157 -22.50 -0.37 11.47
CA ALA A 157 -22.51 -0.57 10.04
C ALA A 157 -23.63 0.20 9.34
N GLY A 158 -24.80 0.25 9.96
CA GLY A 158 -25.94 1.04 9.49
C GLY A 158 -25.59 2.54 9.43
N SER A 159 -24.94 3.09 10.46
CA SER A 159 -24.57 4.51 10.50
C SER A 159 -23.55 4.88 9.44
N TYR A 160 -22.53 4.05 9.20
CA TYR A 160 -21.55 4.27 8.13
C TYR A 160 -22.22 4.36 6.75
N LEU A 161 -23.14 3.46 6.46
CA LEU A 161 -23.82 3.40 5.19
C LEU A 161 -24.88 4.48 5.03
N CYS A 162 -25.59 4.84 6.10
CA CYS A 162 -26.48 6.01 6.06
C CYS A 162 -25.72 7.33 5.81
N TYR A 163 -24.44 7.40 6.18
CA TYR A 163 -23.61 8.57 5.97
C TYR A 163 -22.92 8.60 4.61
N TYR A 164 -22.35 7.47 4.17
CA TYR A 164 -21.51 7.42 2.97
C TYR A 164 -22.30 7.14 1.68
N VAL A 165 -23.30 6.29 1.72
CA VAL A 165 -24.12 5.98 0.52
C VAL A 165 -24.85 7.21 0.00
N PRO A 166 -25.50 8.07 0.82
CA PRO A 166 -26.11 9.30 0.32
C PRO A 166 -25.11 10.28 -0.29
N LYS A 167 -23.82 10.17 0.08
CA LYS A 167 -22.74 10.96 -0.51
C LYS A 167 -22.17 10.36 -1.80
N GLY A 168 -22.80 9.32 -2.33
CA GLY A 168 -22.39 8.69 -3.60
C GLY A 168 -21.21 7.71 -3.48
N TYR A 169 -20.94 7.16 -2.29
CA TYR A 169 -20.04 6.01 -2.16
C TYR A 169 -20.78 4.73 -2.48
N GLY A 170 -20.12 3.82 -3.19
CA GLY A 170 -20.63 2.49 -3.47
C GLY A 170 -20.48 1.52 -2.31
N PHE A 171 -21.09 0.37 -2.47
CA PHE A 171 -21.01 -0.71 -1.49
C PHE A 171 -19.63 -1.38 -1.51
N THR A 172 -19.05 -1.62 -0.36
CA THR A 172 -17.74 -2.26 -0.23
C THR A 172 -17.60 -3.02 1.08
N LEU A 173 -16.75 -4.03 1.06
CA LEU A 173 -16.37 -4.79 2.25
C LEU A 173 -15.10 -4.18 2.86
N GLY A 174 -15.09 -3.87 4.14
CA GLY A 174 -13.90 -3.41 4.81
C GLY A 174 -13.64 -1.90 4.76
N GLY A 175 -14.64 -1.14 4.40
CA GLY A 175 -14.49 0.29 4.16
C GLY A 175 -13.82 0.58 2.79
N ALA A 176 -14.11 1.75 2.26
CA ALA A 176 -13.71 2.13 0.91
C ALA A 176 -12.19 2.06 0.70
N THR A 177 -11.40 2.55 1.66
CA THR A 177 -9.92 2.57 1.55
C THR A 177 -9.33 1.19 1.36
N PHE A 178 -9.77 0.19 2.10
CA PHE A 178 -9.26 -1.17 2.01
C PHE A 178 -9.58 -1.83 0.69
N SER A 179 -10.81 -1.68 0.24
CA SER A 179 -11.26 -2.25 -1.01
C SER A 179 -10.46 -1.72 -2.19
N ASP A 180 -10.21 -0.41 -2.23
CA ASP A 180 -9.44 0.23 -3.30
C ASP A 180 -7.99 -0.27 -3.34
N TYR A 181 -7.36 -0.43 -2.19
CA TYR A 181 -5.99 -0.95 -2.11
C TYR A 181 -5.92 -2.41 -2.61
N LEU A 182 -6.88 -3.27 -2.21
CA LEU A 182 -6.94 -4.65 -2.68
C LEU A 182 -7.22 -4.76 -4.17
N LEU A 183 -8.14 -3.94 -4.69
CA LEU A 183 -8.44 -3.87 -6.12
C LEU A 183 -7.20 -3.41 -6.90
N PHE A 184 -6.50 -2.39 -6.40
CA PHE A 184 -5.26 -1.94 -7.03
C PHE A 184 -4.15 -3.00 -6.98
N LEU A 185 -4.06 -3.78 -5.90
CA LEU A 185 -3.14 -4.93 -5.83
C LEU A 185 -3.44 -5.95 -6.92
N GLY A 186 -4.73 -6.21 -7.21
CA GLY A 186 -5.16 -7.04 -8.33
C GLY A 186 -4.71 -6.48 -9.67
N ILE A 187 -4.84 -5.16 -9.90
CA ILE A 187 -4.32 -4.47 -11.09
C ILE A 187 -2.80 -4.64 -11.20
N ALA A 188 -2.07 -4.40 -10.11
CA ALA A 188 -0.61 -4.50 -10.08
C ALA A 188 -0.12 -5.92 -10.42
N VAL A 189 -0.77 -6.96 -9.88
CA VAL A 189 -0.46 -8.36 -10.18
C VAL A 189 -0.80 -8.70 -11.64
N SER A 190 -1.94 -8.25 -12.14
CA SER A 190 -2.35 -8.45 -13.53
C SER A 190 -1.38 -7.80 -14.50
N CYS A 191 -1.00 -6.55 -14.26
CA CYS A 191 0.00 -5.84 -15.04
C CYS A 191 1.38 -6.53 -14.95
N GLY A 192 1.77 -7.00 -13.77
CA GLY A 192 2.98 -7.80 -13.59
C GLY A 192 2.99 -9.02 -14.50
N TYR A 193 1.88 -9.73 -14.59
CA TYR A 193 1.74 -10.89 -15.48
C TYR A 193 1.83 -10.49 -16.95
N VAL A 194 1.05 -9.49 -17.39
CA VAL A 194 0.99 -9.03 -18.79
C VAL A 194 2.34 -8.51 -19.28
N PHE A 195 3.01 -7.70 -18.45
CA PHE A 195 4.28 -7.06 -18.80
C PHE A 195 5.53 -7.84 -18.38
N SER A 196 5.37 -9.12 -18.03
CA SER A 196 6.49 -10.01 -17.66
C SER A 196 7.47 -10.30 -18.81
N GLY A 197 7.16 -9.92 -20.05
CA GLY A 197 7.98 -10.23 -21.24
C GLY A 197 7.59 -11.52 -21.94
N ARG A 198 6.48 -12.15 -21.54
CA ARG A 198 5.86 -13.27 -22.26
C ARG A 198 5.24 -12.82 -23.57
N ALA A 199 5.06 -13.74 -24.49
CA ALA A 199 4.16 -13.52 -25.62
C ALA A 199 2.74 -13.26 -25.09
N PHE A 200 2.04 -12.34 -25.75
CA PHE A 200 0.66 -11.99 -25.40
C PHE A 200 -0.25 -13.20 -25.70
N ASP A 201 -0.82 -13.78 -24.66
CA ASP A 201 -1.64 -14.98 -24.70
C ASP A 201 -3.07 -14.71 -24.17
N ARG A 202 -3.93 -15.72 -24.23
CA ARG A 202 -5.32 -15.63 -23.72
C ARG A 202 -5.36 -15.24 -22.23
N LYS A 203 -4.37 -15.66 -21.44
CA LYS A 203 -4.29 -15.30 -20.01
C LYS A 203 -3.92 -13.82 -19.84
N SER A 204 -3.11 -13.27 -20.75
CA SER A 204 -2.81 -11.83 -20.78
C SER A 204 -4.06 -11.00 -21.08
N VAL A 205 -4.90 -11.46 -22.02
CA VAL A 205 -6.21 -10.82 -22.28
C VAL A 205 -7.09 -10.88 -21.04
N LEU A 206 -7.20 -12.05 -20.42
CA LEU A 206 -7.98 -12.24 -19.19
C LEU A 206 -7.49 -11.33 -18.04
N ALA A 207 -6.18 -11.22 -17.85
CA ALA A 207 -5.58 -10.35 -16.85
C ALA A 207 -5.89 -8.86 -17.11
N LEU A 208 -5.90 -8.42 -18.37
CA LEU A 208 -6.33 -7.06 -18.73
C LEU A 208 -7.83 -6.84 -18.49
N CYS A 209 -8.67 -7.82 -18.81
CA CYS A 209 -10.10 -7.75 -18.51
C CYS A 209 -10.33 -7.60 -17.00
N PHE A 210 -9.66 -8.39 -16.18
CA PHE A 210 -9.72 -8.24 -14.72
C PHE A 210 -9.21 -6.88 -14.25
N SER A 211 -8.12 -6.36 -14.83
CA SER A 211 -7.65 -5.01 -14.50
C SER A 211 -8.70 -3.94 -14.79
N GLY A 212 -9.43 -4.07 -15.91
CA GLY A 212 -10.56 -3.20 -16.25
C GLY A 212 -11.70 -3.31 -15.25
N LEU A 213 -12.06 -4.54 -14.84
CA LEU A 213 -13.09 -4.79 -13.84
C LEU A 213 -12.70 -4.28 -12.45
N PHE A 214 -11.44 -4.42 -12.04
CA PHE A 214 -10.94 -3.84 -10.79
C PHE A 214 -11.01 -2.32 -10.82
N LEU A 215 -10.58 -1.68 -11.92
CA LEU A 215 -10.66 -0.24 -12.09
C LEU A 215 -12.12 0.25 -12.08
N TYR A 216 -13.03 -0.48 -12.72
CA TYR A 216 -14.45 -0.22 -12.66
C TYR A 216 -15.01 -0.34 -11.23
N SER A 217 -14.55 -1.31 -10.45
CA SER A 217 -14.96 -1.45 -9.05
C SER A 217 -14.45 -0.28 -8.19
N ILE A 218 -13.21 0.22 -8.41
CA ILE A 218 -12.69 1.43 -7.75
C ILE A 218 -13.57 2.65 -8.11
N LEU A 219 -14.00 2.76 -9.38
CA LEU A 219 -14.91 3.82 -9.82
C LEU A 219 -16.25 3.75 -9.08
N ILE A 220 -16.85 2.55 -8.97
CA ILE A 220 -18.12 2.34 -8.26
C ILE A 220 -18.01 2.73 -6.79
N ILE A 221 -16.91 2.38 -6.11
CA ILE A 221 -16.67 2.73 -4.71
C ILE A 221 -16.68 4.25 -4.51
N GLY A 222 -16.36 5.03 -5.54
CA GLY A 222 -16.54 6.48 -5.55
C GLY A 222 -15.41 7.26 -4.87
N ARG A 223 -14.24 6.63 -4.65
CA ARG A 223 -13.05 7.32 -4.13
C ARG A 223 -12.22 7.91 -5.26
N ARG A 224 -12.38 9.22 -5.47
CA ARG A 224 -11.80 9.97 -6.61
C ARG A 224 -10.28 9.93 -6.63
N GLY A 225 -9.65 10.02 -5.47
CA GLY A 225 -8.20 10.03 -5.34
C GLY A 225 -7.59 8.70 -5.75
N GLU A 226 -8.13 7.59 -5.26
CA GLU A 226 -7.65 6.24 -5.53
C GLU A 226 -7.82 5.87 -7.00
N LEU A 227 -8.94 6.27 -7.62
CA LEU A 227 -9.13 6.11 -9.06
C LEU A 227 -8.08 6.89 -9.85
N LEU A 228 -7.86 8.17 -9.49
CA LEU A 228 -6.82 9.00 -10.10
C LEU A 228 -5.44 8.38 -9.93
N GLY A 229 -5.12 7.90 -8.73
CA GLY A 229 -3.87 7.21 -8.43
C GLY A 229 -3.68 5.95 -9.26
N ALA A 230 -4.73 5.11 -9.37
CA ALA A 230 -4.69 3.90 -10.17
C ALA A 230 -4.42 4.21 -11.66
N VAL A 231 -5.14 5.17 -12.23
CA VAL A 231 -4.96 5.61 -13.62
C VAL A 231 -3.57 6.23 -13.83
N ALA A 232 -3.13 7.10 -12.92
CA ALA A 232 -1.81 7.74 -12.99
C ALA A 232 -0.68 6.72 -12.96
N VAL A 233 -0.75 5.71 -12.09
CA VAL A 233 0.27 4.65 -11.99
C VAL A 233 0.24 3.74 -13.21
N MET A 234 -0.92 3.41 -13.76
CA MET A 234 -1.01 2.66 -15.02
C MET A 234 -0.39 3.45 -16.18
N ALA A 235 -0.67 4.75 -16.27
CA ALA A 235 -0.06 5.62 -17.26
C ALA A 235 1.46 5.71 -17.06
N LEU A 236 1.94 5.83 -15.82
CA LEU A 236 3.36 5.82 -15.47
C LEU A 236 4.04 4.52 -15.92
N LEU A 237 3.41 3.36 -15.68
CA LEU A 237 3.92 2.07 -16.16
C LEU A 237 4.07 2.05 -17.68
N VAL A 238 3.04 2.50 -18.42
CA VAL A 238 3.08 2.57 -19.89
C VAL A 238 4.21 3.51 -20.36
N LEU A 239 4.32 4.69 -19.75
CA LEU A 239 5.41 5.64 -20.07
C LEU A 239 6.79 5.05 -19.77
N PHE A 240 6.92 4.24 -18.72
CA PHE A 240 8.18 3.59 -18.37
C PHE A 240 8.55 2.48 -19.37
N LEU A 241 7.55 1.79 -19.92
CA LEU A 241 7.74 0.76 -20.95
C LEU A 241 8.08 1.34 -22.33
N CYS A 242 7.62 2.53 -22.64
CA CYS A 242 7.77 3.16 -23.96
C CYS A 242 9.16 3.78 -24.20
N GLY A 243 9.55 3.87 -25.47
CA GLY A 243 10.71 4.64 -25.92
C GLY A 243 10.46 6.16 -25.94
N ARG A 244 11.53 6.97 -26.10
CA ARG A 244 11.44 8.46 -26.06
C ARG A 244 10.41 9.05 -27.02
N LYS A 245 10.37 8.56 -28.28
CA LYS A 245 9.42 9.05 -29.29
C LYS A 245 7.98 8.72 -28.91
N GLN A 246 7.73 7.46 -28.50
CA GLN A 246 6.41 7.00 -28.06
C GLN A 246 5.92 7.74 -26.83
N ARG A 247 6.79 8.04 -25.85
CA ARG A 247 6.45 8.83 -24.67
C ARG A 247 5.90 10.21 -25.02
N ARG A 248 6.52 10.92 -25.95
CA ARG A 248 6.05 12.25 -26.40
C ARG A 248 4.65 12.14 -26.99
N VAL A 249 4.43 11.17 -27.87
CA VAL A 249 3.12 10.93 -28.49
C VAL A 249 2.07 10.59 -27.44
N LEU A 250 2.39 9.73 -26.48
CA LEU A 250 1.47 9.35 -25.42
C LEU A 250 1.15 10.51 -24.47
N ILE A 251 2.13 11.35 -24.12
CA ILE A 251 1.89 12.52 -23.27
C ILE A 251 0.98 13.51 -23.99
N VAL A 252 1.32 13.89 -25.23
CA VAL A 252 0.51 14.83 -26.00
C VAL A 252 -0.87 14.26 -26.29
N GLY A 253 -0.94 12.99 -26.73
CA GLY A 253 -2.20 12.30 -26.97
C GLY A 253 -3.05 12.16 -25.70
N GLY A 254 -2.42 11.89 -24.56
CA GLY A 254 -3.09 11.82 -23.25
C GLY A 254 -3.67 13.18 -22.83
N ILE A 255 -2.93 14.27 -22.99
CA ILE A 255 -3.44 15.62 -22.70
C ILE A 255 -4.64 15.93 -23.59
N LEU A 256 -4.54 15.66 -24.91
CA LEU A 256 -5.63 15.88 -25.85
C LEU A 256 -6.85 15.00 -25.52
N ALA A 257 -6.63 13.73 -25.13
CA ALA A 257 -7.69 12.82 -24.75
C ALA A 257 -8.41 13.29 -23.47
N VAL A 258 -7.67 13.78 -22.45
CA VAL A 258 -8.28 14.36 -21.24
C VAL A 258 -9.08 15.61 -21.57
N ALA A 259 -8.55 16.51 -22.42
CA ALA A 259 -9.27 17.70 -22.84
C ALA A 259 -10.55 17.36 -23.62
N ALA A 260 -10.46 16.40 -24.56
CA ALA A 260 -11.61 15.90 -25.30
C ALA A 260 -12.66 15.23 -24.41
N LEU A 261 -12.20 14.40 -23.46
CA LEU A 261 -13.07 13.78 -22.47
C LEU A 261 -13.82 14.83 -21.64
N PHE A 262 -13.11 15.85 -21.16
CA PHE A 262 -13.69 16.94 -20.42
C PHE A 262 -14.75 17.70 -21.24
N ALA A 263 -14.44 18.01 -22.51
CA ALA A 263 -15.36 18.67 -23.43
C ALA A 263 -16.63 17.85 -23.70
N ILE A 264 -16.54 16.50 -23.67
CA ILE A 264 -17.68 15.60 -23.85
C ILE A 264 -18.47 15.44 -22.53
N VAL A 265 -17.76 15.30 -21.40
CA VAL A 265 -18.40 15.00 -20.10
C VAL A 265 -19.15 16.20 -19.56
N VAL A 266 -18.62 17.40 -19.70
CA VAL A 266 -19.27 18.62 -19.14
C VAL A 266 -20.72 18.82 -19.63
N PRO A 267 -21.04 18.73 -20.93
CA PRO A 267 -22.41 18.82 -21.39
C PRO A 267 -23.32 17.66 -20.92
N LEU A 268 -22.73 16.51 -20.58
CA LEU A 268 -23.45 15.31 -20.16
C LEU A 268 -23.66 15.23 -18.64
N LEU A 269 -23.12 16.18 -17.84
CA LEU A 269 -23.23 16.15 -16.38
C LEU A 269 -24.65 15.95 -15.86
N PRO A 270 -25.71 16.64 -16.38
CA PRO A 270 -27.07 16.45 -15.89
C PRO A 270 -27.58 15.02 -16.09
N TRP A 271 -27.18 14.39 -17.18
CA TRP A 271 -27.53 12.99 -17.47
C TRP A 271 -26.70 12.02 -16.62
N LEU A 272 -25.41 12.25 -16.47
CA LEU A 272 -24.49 11.42 -15.68
C LEU A 272 -24.87 11.41 -14.20
N ARG A 273 -25.46 12.49 -13.68
CA ARG A 273 -25.93 12.59 -12.29
C ARG A 273 -27.02 11.58 -11.92
N GLN A 274 -27.69 10.99 -12.91
CA GLN A 274 -28.69 9.94 -12.69
C GLN A 274 -28.06 8.59 -12.30
N PHE A 275 -26.76 8.41 -12.54
CA PHE A 275 -26.04 7.18 -12.23
C PHE A 275 -25.33 7.28 -10.88
N GLN A 276 -25.81 6.53 -9.90
CA GLN A 276 -25.28 6.51 -8.53
C GLN A 276 -23.74 6.42 -8.45
N PRO A 277 -23.06 5.54 -9.19
CA PRO A 277 -21.60 5.44 -9.14
C PRO A 277 -20.86 6.68 -9.64
N LEU A 278 -21.52 7.53 -10.42
CA LEU A 278 -20.91 8.72 -11.03
C LEU A 278 -21.21 10.02 -10.29
N ILE A 279 -22.15 10.03 -9.34
CA ILE A 279 -22.58 11.25 -8.63
C ILE A 279 -21.40 12.02 -8.06
N ARG A 280 -20.47 11.36 -7.39
CA ARG A 280 -19.31 12.03 -6.77
C ARG A 280 -18.38 12.68 -7.78
N TYR A 281 -18.19 12.08 -8.93
CA TYR A 281 -17.36 12.62 -10.01
C TYR A 281 -18.04 13.82 -10.66
N VAL A 282 -19.34 13.72 -10.89
CA VAL A 282 -20.17 14.82 -11.39
C VAL A 282 -20.13 16.02 -10.44
N MET A 283 -20.40 15.80 -9.14
CA MET A 283 -20.31 16.85 -8.13
C MET A 283 -18.94 17.52 -8.09
N THR A 284 -17.85 16.74 -8.28
CA THR A 284 -16.50 17.32 -8.31
C THR A 284 -16.29 18.25 -9.49
N ILE A 285 -16.78 17.84 -10.67
CA ILE A 285 -16.65 18.66 -11.88
C ILE A 285 -17.51 19.92 -11.73
N GLU A 286 -18.74 19.81 -11.19
CA GLU A 286 -19.62 20.95 -10.91
C GLU A 286 -18.97 21.93 -9.92
N GLN A 287 -18.38 21.43 -8.83
CA GLN A 287 -17.63 22.25 -7.85
C GLN A 287 -16.43 22.95 -8.51
N LEU A 288 -15.66 22.23 -9.34
CA LEU A 288 -14.54 22.81 -10.07
C LEU A 288 -15.00 23.95 -11.00
N LEU A 289 -16.09 23.73 -11.75
CA LEU A 289 -16.63 24.72 -12.66
C LEU A 289 -17.22 25.95 -11.93
N SER A 290 -17.74 25.75 -10.71
CA SER A 290 -18.29 26.85 -9.87
C SER A 290 -17.25 27.52 -8.98
N GLY A 291 -15.97 27.10 -9.05
CA GLY A 291 -14.88 27.64 -8.22
C GLY A 291 -15.00 27.29 -6.73
N GLN A 292 -15.78 26.26 -6.39
CA GLN A 292 -15.90 25.75 -5.02
C GLN A 292 -14.73 24.85 -4.63
N ASP A 293 -14.54 24.66 -3.33
CA ASP A 293 -13.50 23.74 -2.84
C ASP A 293 -13.78 22.28 -3.24
N ILE A 294 -12.91 21.75 -4.08
CA ILE A 294 -12.92 20.34 -4.50
C ILE A 294 -12.11 19.44 -3.56
N THR A 295 -11.37 20.02 -2.61
CA THR A 295 -10.44 19.30 -1.73
C THR A 295 -11.10 18.74 -0.48
N SER A 296 -12.37 19.08 -0.24
CA SER A 296 -13.11 18.67 0.97
C SER A 296 -12.43 19.15 2.26
N GLY A 297 -11.97 20.43 2.29
CA GLY A 297 -11.34 21.07 3.45
C GLY A 297 -9.84 20.80 3.62
N ARG A 298 -9.22 19.98 2.75
CA ARG A 298 -7.79 19.65 2.88
C ARG A 298 -6.87 20.86 2.76
N THR A 299 -7.24 21.85 1.99
CA THR A 299 -6.46 23.11 1.87
C THR A 299 -6.30 23.81 3.22
N GLU A 300 -7.32 23.78 4.05
CA GLU A 300 -7.27 24.34 5.41
C GLU A 300 -6.36 23.50 6.33
N LEU A 301 -6.45 22.16 6.27
CA LEU A 301 -5.54 21.27 6.99
C LEU A 301 -4.07 21.47 6.57
N TYR A 302 -3.80 21.72 5.29
CA TYR A 302 -2.46 22.04 4.81
C TYR A 302 -1.95 23.38 5.36
N ALA A 303 -2.82 24.38 5.48
CA ALA A 303 -2.47 25.67 6.06
C ALA A 303 -2.13 25.52 7.55
N ILE A 304 -2.93 24.76 8.31
CA ILE A 304 -2.66 24.44 9.73
C ILE A 304 -1.30 23.73 9.85
N ALA A 305 -1.06 22.72 9.04
CA ALA A 305 0.18 21.95 9.05
C ALA A 305 1.41 22.81 8.73
N LEU A 306 1.33 23.67 7.71
CA LEU A 306 2.40 24.59 7.34
C LEU A 306 2.72 25.60 8.43
N ASN A 307 1.69 26.12 9.12
CA ASN A 307 1.89 27.04 10.23
C ASN A 307 2.57 26.33 11.41
N ALA A 308 2.11 25.14 11.79
CA ALA A 308 2.73 24.34 12.83
C ALA A 308 4.21 24.00 12.52
N PHE A 309 4.49 23.68 11.24
CA PHE A 309 5.89 23.48 10.80
C PHE A 309 6.72 24.74 10.89
N ARG A 310 6.17 25.92 10.55
CA ARG A 310 6.92 27.22 10.69
C ARG A 310 7.23 27.55 12.12
N GLU A 311 6.36 27.20 13.05
CA GLU A 311 6.55 27.42 14.49
C GLU A 311 7.58 26.41 15.08
N ASN A 312 7.61 25.19 14.56
CA ASN A 312 8.47 24.11 15.05
C ASN A 312 9.32 23.46 13.93
N PRO A 313 10.19 24.22 13.22
CA PRO A 313 10.78 23.76 11.96
C PRO A 313 11.81 22.64 12.14
N LEU A 314 12.52 22.56 13.28
CA LEU A 314 13.63 21.62 13.47
C LEU A 314 13.14 20.21 13.79
N PHE A 315 12.28 20.07 14.79
CA PHE A 315 11.85 18.76 15.31
C PHE A 315 10.37 18.49 15.17
N GLY A 316 9.59 19.47 14.67
CA GLY A 316 8.13 19.36 14.55
C GLY A 316 7.41 19.35 15.90
N ILE A 317 6.12 19.05 15.87
CA ILE A 317 5.21 19.08 17.02
C ILE A 317 5.16 17.75 17.81
N GLY A 318 5.83 16.69 17.34
CA GLY A 318 5.72 15.32 17.86
C GLY A 318 5.01 14.40 16.88
N PHE A 319 5.43 13.12 16.86
CA PHE A 319 4.88 12.11 15.94
C PHE A 319 3.43 11.78 16.29
N ASP A 320 2.56 11.78 15.27
CA ASP A 320 1.11 11.53 15.39
C ASP A 320 0.36 12.56 16.28
N GLN A 321 0.85 13.82 16.36
CA GLN A 321 0.27 14.89 17.18
C GLN A 321 -0.59 15.89 16.38
N PHE A 322 -0.66 15.77 15.05
CA PHE A 322 -1.35 16.75 14.22
C PHE A 322 -2.83 16.92 14.61
N HIS A 323 -3.51 15.84 15.03
CA HIS A 323 -4.91 15.87 15.44
C HIS A 323 -5.20 16.90 16.56
N THR A 324 -4.21 17.23 17.40
CA THR A 324 -4.37 18.21 18.50
C THR A 324 -4.47 19.66 18.02
N LEU A 325 -4.08 19.92 16.78
CA LEU A 325 -4.09 21.25 16.17
C LEU A 325 -5.37 21.56 15.40
N ILE A 326 -6.23 20.56 15.18
CA ILE A 326 -7.43 20.73 14.35
C ILE A 326 -8.48 21.48 15.15
N PRO A 327 -8.96 22.65 14.66
CA PRO A 327 -9.96 23.44 15.37
C PRO A 327 -11.30 22.70 15.52
N ALA A 328 -11.98 22.89 16.64
CA ALA A 328 -13.28 22.28 16.90
C ALA A 328 -14.34 22.67 15.86
N GLU A 329 -14.27 23.89 15.34
CA GLU A 329 -15.15 24.40 14.27
C GLU A 329 -14.94 23.61 12.97
N PHE A 330 -13.70 23.26 12.64
CA PHE A 330 -13.39 22.43 11.47
C PHE A 330 -13.98 21.04 11.63
N LEU A 331 -13.81 20.41 12.80
CA LEU A 331 -14.39 19.10 13.10
C LEU A 331 -15.91 19.11 13.04
N ALA A 332 -16.54 20.17 13.50
CA ALA A 332 -18.00 20.33 13.43
C ALA A 332 -18.53 20.42 11.97
N LEU A 333 -17.75 21.04 11.07
CA LEU A 333 -18.12 21.20 9.66
C LEU A 333 -17.84 19.95 8.81
N HIS A 334 -16.71 19.25 9.06
CA HIS A 334 -16.21 18.20 8.19
C HIS A 334 -16.36 16.78 8.76
N GLY A 335 -16.72 16.65 10.02
CA GLY A 335 -16.87 15.39 10.76
C GLY A 335 -15.77 15.18 11.80
N GLN A 336 -16.10 14.49 12.87
CA GLN A 336 -15.22 14.30 14.04
C GLN A 336 -14.04 13.32 13.82
N GLU A 337 -13.91 12.75 12.63
CA GLU A 337 -12.91 11.71 12.35
C GLU A 337 -11.69 12.21 11.57
N VAL A 338 -11.47 13.53 11.49
CA VAL A 338 -10.29 14.09 10.82
C VAL A 338 -9.17 14.17 11.84
N GLU A 339 -8.17 13.29 11.70
CA GLU A 339 -7.01 13.24 12.60
C GLU A 339 -5.70 13.62 11.88
N ASP A 340 -5.70 13.69 10.55
CA ASP A 340 -4.49 13.72 9.73
C ASP A 340 -4.44 14.91 8.77
N VAL A 341 -3.24 15.28 8.34
CA VAL A 341 -3.00 16.32 7.32
C VAL A 341 -3.56 15.95 5.95
N HIS A 342 -3.84 14.67 5.67
CA HIS A 342 -4.14 14.16 4.33
C HIS A 342 -3.02 14.36 3.28
N CYS A 343 -1.78 14.51 3.73
CA CYS A 343 -0.56 14.47 2.92
C CYS A 343 0.58 13.97 3.80
N ILE A 344 1.05 12.74 3.58
CA ILE A 344 2.06 12.12 4.45
C ILE A 344 3.39 12.90 4.46
N TYR A 345 3.75 13.51 3.34
CA TYR A 345 5.00 14.27 3.24
C TYR A 345 4.93 15.54 4.09
N LEU A 346 3.83 16.28 4.01
CA LEU A 346 3.62 17.47 4.82
C LEU A 346 3.50 17.10 6.30
N GLN A 347 2.79 15.99 6.60
CA GLN A 347 2.66 15.48 7.96
C GLN A 347 4.01 15.14 8.57
N PHE A 348 4.91 14.46 7.84
CA PHE A 348 6.25 14.18 8.32
C PHE A 348 7.02 15.47 8.68
N PHE A 349 6.97 16.49 7.84
CA PHE A 349 7.60 17.77 8.16
C PHE A 349 6.94 18.46 9.35
N THR A 350 5.64 18.43 9.45
CA THR A 350 4.90 19.04 10.57
C THR A 350 5.21 18.36 11.90
N GLU A 351 5.21 17.02 11.91
CA GLU A 351 5.34 16.23 13.15
C GLU A 351 6.78 15.97 13.56
N THR A 352 7.72 15.84 12.60
CA THR A 352 9.10 15.46 12.90
C THR A 352 10.14 16.49 12.48
N GLY A 353 9.69 17.59 11.86
CA GLY A 353 10.54 18.69 11.43
C GLY A 353 11.52 18.32 10.30
N ILE A 354 12.39 19.27 9.97
CA ILE A 354 13.42 19.09 8.93
C ILE A 354 14.48 18.05 9.32
N VAL A 355 14.65 17.77 10.62
CA VAL A 355 15.58 16.77 11.11
C VAL A 355 15.01 15.36 10.96
N GLY A 356 13.75 15.13 11.34
CA GLY A 356 13.15 13.79 11.35
C GLY A 356 12.56 13.37 10.00
N ALA A 357 11.90 14.26 9.29
CA ALA A 357 11.20 13.96 8.03
C ALA A 357 12.09 13.28 6.95
N PRO A 358 13.35 13.70 6.72
CA PRO A 358 14.21 13.04 5.75
C PRO A 358 14.47 11.56 6.06
N PHE A 359 14.55 11.17 7.33
CA PHE A 359 14.76 9.77 7.74
C PHE A 359 13.52 8.90 7.50
N LEU A 360 12.31 9.49 7.44
CA LEU A 360 11.09 8.81 7.06
C LEU A 360 10.94 8.75 5.53
N ILE A 361 11.28 9.82 4.84
CA ILE A 361 11.09 9.96 3.38
C ILE A 361 12.18 9.19 2.61
N ALA A 362 13.43 9.32 2.98
CA ALA A 362 14.56 8.77 2.21
C ALA A 362 14.49 7.23 2.03
N PRO A 363 14.15 6.41 3.05
CA PRO A 363 14.02 4.96 2.86
C PRO A 363 12.91 4.57 1.89
N LEU A 364 11.77 5.30 1.90
CA LEU A 364 10.65 5.07 0.98
C LEU A 364 11.08 5.32 -0.46
N PHE A 365 11.70 6.48 -0.72
CA PHE A 365 12.19 6.84 -2.05
C PHE A 365 13.38 5.99 -2.50
N TYR A 366 14.22 5.54 -1.58
CA TYR A 366 15.30 4.62 -1.90
C TYR A 366 14.78 3.26 -2.36
N ALA A 367 13.81 2.67 -1.67
CA ALA A 367 13.19 1.42 -2.10
C ALA A 367 12.49 1.58 -3.46
N TYR A 368 11.83 2.72 -3.68
CA TYR A 368 11.24 3.06 -4.97
C TYR A 368 12.28 3.22 -6.08
N TRP A 369 13.41 3.86 -5.79
CA TRP A 369 14.51 3.97 -6.73
C TRP A 369 15.12 2.61 -7.09
N LEU A 370 15.25 1.70 -6.10
CA LEU A 370 15.68 0.33 -6.35
C LEU A 370 14.74 -0.38 -7.33
N VAL A 371 13.43 -0.31 -7.14
CA VAL A 371 12.49 -0.97 -8.06
C VAL A 371 12.52 -0.35 -9.46
N CYS A 372 12.66 0.96 -9.57
CA CYS A 372 12.81 1.65 -10.86
C CYS A 372 14.08 1.22 -11.61
N THR A 373 15.22 1.16 -10.91
CA THR A 373 16.50 0.73 -11.50
C THR A 373 16.46 -0.74 -11.91
N GLN A 374 15.87 -1.59 -11.07
CA GLN A 374 15.68 -3.00 -11.35
C GLN A 374 14.78 -3.21 -12.58
N PHE A 375 13.67 -2.49 -12.64
CA PHE A 375 12.76 -2.55 -13.78
C PHE A 375 13.45 -2.09 -15.09
N ALA A 376 14.25 -1.02 -15.03
CA ALA A 376 15.01 -0.55 -16.19
C ALA A 376 16.05 -1.56 -16.70
N ARG A 377 16.65 -2.36 -15.79
CA ARG A 377 17.57 -3.46 -16.14
C ARG A 377 16.81 -4.61 -16.81
N LEU A 378 15.74 -5.08 -16.17
CA LEU A 378 14.93 -6.20 -16.65
C LEU A 378 14.22 -5.88 -17.98
N LYS A 379 13.90 -4.61 -18.26
CA LYS A 379 13.36 -4.18 -19.54
C LYS A 379 14.30 -4.48 -20.71
N LYS A 380 15.62 -4.44 -20.50
CA LYS A 380 16.62 -4.69 -21.54
C LYS A 380 16.84 -6.18 -21.84
N ARG A 381 16.27 -7.08 -21.03
CA ARG A 381 16.42 -8.55 -21.18
C ARG A 381 15.04 -9.22 -21.32
N PRO A 382 14.30 -8.96 -22.42
CA PRO A 382 12.99 -9.58 -22.63
C PRO A 382 13.17 -11.09 -22.81
N GLY A 383 12.36 -11.88 -22.08
CA GLY A 383 12.30 -13.34 -22.22
C GLY A 383 13.15 -14.14 -21.24
N GLU A 384 14.27 -13.61 -20.73
CA GLU A 384 15.19 -14.38 -19.88
C GLU A 384 14.75 -14.44 -18.41
N LEU A 385 14.15 -13.51 -17.85
CA LEU A 385 13.82 -13.41 -16.42
C LEU A 385 12.35 -13.05 -16.18
N GLN A 386 11.44 -13.79 -16.80
CA GLN A 386 10.01 -13.49 -16.78
C GLN A 386 9.44 -13.37 -15.36
N ALA A 387 9.81 -14.27 -14.46
CA ALA A 387 9.34 -14.24 -13.08
C ALA A 387 9.86 -13.02 -12.32
N ALA A 388 11.15 -12.70 -12.44
CA ALA A 388 11.75 -11.51 -11.83
C ALA A 388 11.08 -10.24 -12.34
N ARG A 389 10.81 -10.16 -13.64
CA ARG A 389 10.14 -9.02 -14.27
C ARG A 389 8.69 -8.88 -13.78
N MET A 390 7.97 -9.99 -13.65
CA MET A 390 6.61 -10.02 -13.12
C MET A 390 6.54 -9.43 -11.71
N PHE A 391 7.42 -9.88 -10.80
CA PHE A 391 7.49 -9.36 -9.44
C PHE A 391 7.93 -7.90 -9.40
N CYS A 392 8.91 -7.52 -10.22
CA CYS A 392 9.41 -6.15 -10.29
C CYS A 392 8.33 -5.17 -10.77
N VAL A 393 7.55 -5.51 -11.81
CA VAL A 393 6.44 -4.68 -12.31
C VAL A 393 5.35 -4.53 -11.24
N SER A 394 4.97 -5.62 -10.57
CA SER A 394 3.98 -5.57 -9.49
C SER A 394 4.46 -4.71 -8.33
N SER A 395 5.70 -4.86 -7.90
CA SER A 395 6.30 -4.03 -6.86
C SER A 395 6.35 -2.55 -7.25
N PHE A 396 6.77 -2.25 -8.48
CA PHE A 396 6.81 -0.89 -9.03
C PHE A 396 5.42 -0.24 -8.95
N MET A 397 4.38 -0.94 -9.39
CA MET A 397 3.03 -0.41 -9.37
C MET A 397 2.52 -0.16 -7.95
N ILE A 398 2.71 -1.12 -7.04
CA ILE A 398 2.26 -0.98 -5.64
C ILE A 398 2.97 0.18 -4.96
N GLN A 399 4.31 0.27 -5.06
CA GLN A 399 5.07 1.37 -4.47
C GLN A 399 4.68 2.73 -5.08
N SER A 400 4.53 2.80 -6.42
CA SER A 400 4.08 4.03 -7.10
C SER A 400 2.71 4.47 -6.60
N PHE A 401 1.77 3.54 -6.40
CA PHE A 401 0.44 3.83 -5.89
C PHE A 401 0.48 4.36 -4.46
N LEU A 402 1.21 3.69 -3.58
CA LEU A 402 1.33 4.12 -2.18
C LEU A 402 1.97 5.51 -2.06
N LEU A 403 3.03 5.78 -2.82
CA LEU A 403 3.70 7.09 -2.82
C LEU A 403 2.80 8.18 -3.42
N PHE A 404 2.04 7.85 -4.48
CA PHE A 404 1.10 8.80 -5.09
C PHE A 404 -0.06 9.10 -4.12
N LEU A 405 -0.65 8.08 -3.49
CA LEU A 405 -1.68 8.27 -2.47
C LEU A 405 -1.18 9.14 -1.32
N GLY A 406 0.08 9.00 -0.92
CA GLY A 406 0.69 9.80 0.13
C GLY A 406 0.65 11.31 -0.10
N ILE A 407 0.37 11.78 -1.33
CA ILE A 407 0.22 13.20 -1.63
C ILE A 407 -1.11 13.74 -1.06
N TYR A 408 -2.14 12.91 -0.96
CA TYR A 408 -3.49 13.36 -0.58
C TYR A 408 -4.26 12.41 0.35
N ASP A 409 -3.66 11.33 0.82
CA ASP A 409 -4.26 10.40 1.79
C ASP A 409 -3.25 10.10 2.92
N PRO A 410 -3.67 10.13 4.20
CA PRO A 410 -2.80 9.87 5.35
C PRO A 410 -2.61 8.36 5.52
N ASN A 411 -2.05 7.69 4.52
CA ASN A 411 -1.98 6.25 4.49
C ASN A 411 -0.85 5.65 5.33
N PHE A 412 0.21 6.42 5.64
CA PHE A 412 1.41 5.92 6.29
C PHE A 412 1.18 5.43 7.71
N GLN A 413 0.38 6.14 8.49
CA GLN A 413 0.04 5.77 9.87
C GLN A 413 -1.02 4.65 9.94
N ARG A 414 -1.51 4.20 8.80
CA ARG A 414 -2.47 3.10 8.73
C ARG A 414 -1.76 1.77 8.52
N VAL A 415 -2.23 0.77 9.25
CA VAL A 415 -1.75 -0.62 9.16
C VAL A 415 -1.74 -1.13 7.71
N ILE A 416 -2.74 -0.75 6.91
CA ILE A 416 -2.87 -1.16 5.52
C ILE A 416 -1.65 -0.76 4.68
N PHE A 417 -1.10 0.43 4.89
CA PHE A 417 0.11 0.87 4.20
C PHE A 417 1.25 -0.13 4.41
N TRP A 418 1.51 -0.51 5.66
CA TRP A 418 2.60 -1.43 6.01
C TRP A 418 2.42 -2.81 5.43
N CYS A 419 1.16 -3.30 5.41
CA CYS A 419 0.83 -4.57 4.76
C CYS A 419 1.16 -4.55 3.26
N PHE A 420 0.70 -3.55 2.54
CA PHE A 420 0.89 -3.45 1.08
C PHE A 420 2.33 -3.09 0.72
N TYR A 421 2.94 -2.19 1.48
CA TYR A 421 4.34 -1.85 1.31
C TYR A 421 5.25 -3.06 1.54
N SER A 422 4.98 -3.87 2.56
CA SER A 422 5.70 -5.12 2.82
C SER A 422 5.54 -6.14 1.68
N ILE A 423 4.34 -6.29 1.12
CA ILE A 423 4.11 -7.13 -0.07
C ILE A 423 4.94 -6.61 -1.26
N ALA A 424 4.95 -5.30 -1.49
CA ALA A 424 5.75 -4.71 -2.56
C ALA A 424 7.25 -4.95 -2.38
N LEU A 425 7.77 -4.82 -1.16
CA LEU A 425 9.17 -5.08 -0.85
C LEU A 425 9.53 -6.57 -0.97
N LEU A 426 8.62 -7.48 -0.59
CA LEU A 426 8.82 -8.91 -0.81
C LEU A 426 8.90 -9.26 -2.29
N PHE A 427 8.06 -8.66 -3.14
CA PHE A 427 8.15 -8.83 -4.58
C PHE A 427 9.45 -8.26 -5.15
N LEU A 428 9.90 -7.09 -4.68
CA LEU A 428 11.18 -6.52 -5.09
C LEU A 428 12.37 -7.43 -4.68
N ALA A 429 12.39 -7.87 -3.43
CA ALA A 429 13.44 -8.78 -2.94
C ALA A 429 13.47 -10.08 -3.75
N THR A 430 12.29 -10.66 -4.06
CA THR A 430 12.20 -11.86 -4.91
C THR A 430 12.72 -11.60 -6.33
N ALA A 431 12.41 -10.43 -6.91
CA ALA A 431 12.90 -10.06 -8.24
C ALA A 431 14.42 -9.93 -8.28
N LEU A 432 15.01 -9.31 -7.25
CA LEU A 432 16.47 -9.17 -7.12
C LEU A 432 17.18 -10.51 -6.93
N GLU A 433 16.61 -11.39 -6.11
CA GLU A 433 17.16 -12.73 -5.86
C GLU A 433 17.14 -13.60 -7.13
N LEU A 434 16.04 -13.56 -7.90
CA LEU A 434 15.91 -14.32 -9.14
C LEU A 434 16.84 -13.81 -10.25
N GLU A 435 17.17 -12.54 -10.28
CA GLU A 435 18.15 -12.00 -11.22
C GLU A 435 19.59 -12.30 -10.81
N GLY A 436 19.84 -12.62 -9.55
CA GLY A 436 21.20 -12.69 -9.00
C GLY A 436 21.92 -11.34 -9.07
N ALA A 437 21.17 -10.25 -8.98
CA ALA A 437 21.67 -8.90 -9.24
C ALA A 437 22.64 -8.46 -8.15
N SER A 438 23.90 -8.20 -8.55
CA SER A 438 24.77 -7.36 -7.74
C SER A 438 24.29 -5.91 -7.86
N LEU A 439 23.84 -5.32 -6.76
CA LEU A 439 23.48 -3.91 -6.71
C LEU A 439 24.77 -3.08 -6.79
N THR A 440 24.98 -2.44 -7.94
CA THR A 440 26.25 -1.77 -8.28
C THR A 440 26.24 -0.26 -8.05
N ASP A 441 25.09 0.29 -7.63
CA ASP A 441 24.98 1.72 -7.32
C ASP A 441 25.74 2.12 -6.04
N PRO A 442 26.17 3.39 -5.90
CA PRO A 442 26.97 3.83 -4.78
C PRO A 442 26.30 3.63 -3.41
N VAL A 443 24.98 3.87 -3.32
CA VAL A 443 24.20 3.73 -2.07
C VAL A 443 24.07 2.26 -1.71
N SER A 444 23.68 1.42 -2.65
CA SER A 444 23.64 -0.04 -2.43
C SER A 444 25.00 -0.60 -2.05
N ARG A 445 26.09 -0.15 -2.69
CA ARG A 445 27.45 -0.54 -2.30
C ARG A 445 27.83 -0.10 -0.89
N LEU A 446 27.45 1.11 -0.49
CA LEU A 446 27.64 1.59 0.87
C LEU A 446 26.85 0.73 1.86
N LEU A 447 25.58 0.49 1.59
CA LEU A 447 24.70 -0.35 2.43
C LEU A 447 25.22 -1.78 2.53
N VAL A 448 25.68 -2.38 1.43
CA VAL A 448 26.33 -3.71 1.44
C VAL A 448 27.61 -3.71 2.29
N LYS A 449 28.42 -2.66 2.22
CA LYS A 449 29.60 -2.50 3.10
C LYS A 449 29.20 -2.38 4.56
N LEU A 450 28.19 -1.56 4.87
CA LEU A 450 27.65 -1.41 6.22
C LEU A 450 27.09 -2.72 6.76
N THR A 451 26.33 -3.46 5.95
CA THR A 451 25.84 -4.80 6.35
C THR A 451 26.98 -5.78 6.59
N ALA A 452 27.99 -5.79 5.72
CA ALA A 452 29.16 -6.64 5.90
C ALA A 452 29.93 -6.28 7.19
N ALA A 453 30.03 -4.99 7.52
CA ALA A 453 30.63 -4.53 8.76
C ALA A 453 29.81 -4.89 10.00
N CYS A 454 28.46 -4.83 9.90
CA CYS A 454 27.56 -5.19 10.99
C CYS A 454 27.31 -6.71 11.10
N ALA A 455 27.54 -7.48 10.05
CA ALA A 455 27.29 -8.93 10.01
C ALA A 455 27.94 -9.72 11.16
N PRO A 456 29.20 -9.47 11.55
CA PRO A 456 29.82 -10.18 12.67
C PRO A 456 29.11 -9.90 14.00
N PHE A 457 28.64 -8.66 14.23
CA PHE A 457 27.89 -8.29 15.42
C PHE A 457 26.51 -8.95 15.42
N CYS A 458 25.79 -8.86 14.33
CA CYS A 458 24.48 -9.53 14.15
C CYS A 458 24.60 -11.04 14.30
N SER A 459 25.64 -11.67 13.75
CA SER A 459 25.92 -13.10 13.88
C SER A 459 26.21 -13.50 15.33
N LYS A 460 26.99 -12.69 16.07
CA LYS A 460 27.26 -12.92 17.51
C LYS A 460 25.99 -12.83 18.34
N LEU A 461 25.18 -11.79 18.13
CA LEU A 461 23.87 -11.64 18.79
C LEU A 461 22.94 -12.81 18.46
N TRP A 462 22.87 -13.20 17.18
CA TRP A 462 22.07 -14.33 16.74
C TRP A 462 22.54 -15.65 17.33
N GLY A 463 23.86 -15.91 17.32
CA GLY A 463 24.47 -17.09 17.94
C GLY A 463 24.25 -17.14 19.46
N PHE A 464 24.33 -15.99 20.15
CA PHE A 464 24.00 -15.88 21.56
C PHE A 464 22.53 -16.23 21.84
N ALA A 465 21.58 -15.64 21.09
CA ALA A 465 20.15 -15.93 21.21
C ALA A 465 19.83 -17.41 20.88
N ALA A 466 20.43 -17.96 19.85
CA ALA A 466 20.32 -19.37 19.49
C ALA A 466 20.89 -20.30 20.58
N GLY A 467 22.01 -19.90 21.18
CA GLY A 467 22.66 -20.64 22.29
C GLY A 467 21.80 -20.69 23.55
N LEU A 468 21.10 -19.60 23.88
CA LEU A 468 20.15 -19.58 24.99
C LEU A 468 18.97 -20.55 24.80
N LEU A 469 18.49 -20.71 23.56
CA LEU A 469 17.38 -21.62 23.23
C LEU A 469 17.80 -23.11 23.18
N ARG A 470 19.11 -23.39 22.94
CA ARG A 470 19.64 -24.77 22.90
C ARG A 470 19.99 -25.32 24.29
N ARG A 471 20.13 -24.42 25.28
CA ARG A 471 20.44 -24.81 26.69
C ARG A 471 19.20 -25.19 27.51
N LYS A 472 18.03 -25.07 26.93
CA LYS A 472 16.75 -25.58 27.47
C LYS A 472 16.29 -26.78 26.67
#